data_a398d7903464d7ae97900216be693fc1
#
_entry.id   a398d7903464d7ae97900216be693fc1
#
_cell.length_a   1.000
_cell.length_b   1.000
_cell.length_c   1.000
_cell.angle_alpha   90.00
_cell.angle_beta   90.00
_cell.angle_gamma   90.00
#
_symmetry.space_group_name_H-M   'P 1'
#
loop_
_entity.id
_entity.type
_entity.pdbx_description
1 polymer ?
#
loop_
_entity_poly.entity_id
_entity_poly.type
_entity_poly.pdbx_seq_one_letter_code
_entity_poly.pdbx_strand_id
1 'polypeptide(L)'
;MADVSFWGGVGIIGSSKVLIEQDGWRVLLDFGLDFNPGGGLFRQGVTMRPSFQLLDRLKTGQIPLIPHIYRSDAMHGYPLAAGSDGKTALFVTHAHIDHIGLTGWVDPAIPIYCSPDTRRLMEALAVAGDVPEGYPPRLLEAGEESPINFGPFRVTRYSVDHDVVGASGYAVETENGVVAFTGDIRLHGRHPEKSLNFAQKVQGARALVIEGTTLSFGFQTSQRFETDVDDLFEEALKETPGLVLVTLYPRNLERVEAFMERARGVGRTILWPESMARMFQAWGLSDVQTWEASTSPNRVRQAPSQYVVVVQPDFLPWLLDLPLAGAVFVHANGEPLGVFDPKWELLQEWLKFLRVPFWSIGTGGHASPDDLNRLVELVRPDILFPLHSQEPDRLIPPPGVVRWLPQRGGRRYSLAGRN
;
A
#
# COMPACT_ATOMS: atom_id res chain seq x y z
N MET A 1 20.86 -21.73 12.07
CA MET A 1 20.46 -20.50 12.77
C MET A 1 19.70 -19.59 11.82
N ALA A 2 18.58 -19.04 12.28
CA ALA A 2 17.81 -18.10 11.48
C ALA A 2 18.28 -16.67 11.72
N ASP A 3 18.39 -15.92 10.63
CA ASP A 3 18.75 -14.50 10.60
C ASP A 3 17.66 -13.68 9.88
N VAL A 4 17.48 -12.43 10.32
CA VAL A 4 16.63 -11.44 9.64
C VAL A 4 17.52 -10.33 9.09
N SER A 5 17.23 -9.87 7.88
CA SER A 5 17.92 -8.72 7.28
C SER A 5 16.93 -7.82 6.53
N PHE A 6 17.25 -6.52 6.45
CA PHE A 6 16.39 -5.48 5.91
C PHE A 6 17.03 -4.86 4.66
N TRP A 7 16.31 -4.90 3.56
CA TRP A 7 16.77 -4.41 2.26
C TRP A 7 15.97 -3.20 1.76
N GLY A 8 14.91 -2.84 2.47
CA GLY A 8 14.06 -1.67 2.24
C GLY A 8 13.24 -1.33 3.47
N GLY A 9 12.47 -0.23 3.44
CA GLY A 9 11.62 0.22 4.54
C GLY A 9 12.37 0.83 5.74
N VAL A 10 13.70 0.97 5.68
CA VAL A 10 14.55 1.44 6.77
C VAL A 10 14.76 2.95 6.65
N GLY A 11 14.28 3.71 7.64
CA GLY A 11 14.41 5.18 7.68
C GLY A 11 13.62 5.90 6.58
N ILE A 12 12.68 5.21 5.95
CA ILE A 12 11.76 5.74 4.92
C ILE A 12 10.39 5.10 5.10
N ILE A 13 9.37 5.79 4.60
CA ILE A 13 8.04 5.20 4.41
C ILE A 13 8.05 4.45 3.08
N GLY A 14 7.57 3.21 3.07
CA GLY A 14 7.49 2.38 1.87
C GLY A 14 8.73 1.52 1.61
N SER A 15 8.74 0.89 0.43
CA SER A 15 9.85 0.06 -0.06
C SER A 15 10.17 -1.18 0.79
N SER A 16 9.17 -1.77 1.41
CA SER A 16 9.37 -2.90 2.33
C SER A 16 10.02 -4.10 1.65
N LYS A 17 11.10 -4.62 2.27
CA LYS A 17 11.82 -5.83 1.87
C LYS A 17 12.52 -6.42 3.10
N VAL A 18 11.94 -7.49 3.64
CA VAL A 18 12.49 -8.19 4.80
C VAL A 18 12.88 -9.61 4.39
N LEU A 19 14.12 -9.99 4.61
CA LEU A 19 14.64 -11.30 4.24
C LEU A 19 14.95 -12.11 5.49
N ILE A 20 14.36 -13.30 5.59
CA ILE A 20 14.61 -14.29 6.63
C ILE A 20 15.40 -15.42 6.00
N GLU A 21 16.54 -15.76 6.57
CA GLU A 21 17.44 -16.79 6.07
C GLU A 21 17.68 -17.87 7.14
N GLN A 22 17.64 -19.14 6.72
CA GLN A 22 18.01 -20.30 7.53
C GLN A 22 18.54 -21.42 6.63
N ASP A 23 19.72 -21.95 6.91
CA ASP A 23 20.34 -23.09 6.21
C ASP A 23 20.41 -22.90 4.68
N GLY A 24 20.59 -21.67 4.23
CA GLY A 24 20.66 -21.28 2.83
C GLY A 24 19.30 -21.15 2.13
N TRP A 25 18.18 -21.41 2.83
CA TRP A 25 16.82 -21.11 2.37
C TRP A 25 16.42 -19.70 2.78
N ARG A 26 15.52 -19.07 2.00
CA ARG A 26 15.15 -17.67 2.17
C ARG A 26 13.65 -17.46 2.00
N VAL A 27 13.07 -16.73 2.93
CA VAL A 27 11.73 -16.15 2.82
C VAL A 27 11.90 -14.64 2.70
N LEU A 28 11.48 -14.07 1.57
CA LEU A 28 11.40 -12.63 1.36
C LEU A 28 9.96 -12.18 1.62
N LEU A 29 9.80 -11.17 2.47
CA LEU A 29 8.52 -10.55 2.79
C LEU A 29 8.50 -9.17 2.14
N ASP A 30 7.59 -8.98 1.20
CA ASP A 30 7.42 -7.86 0.29
C ASP A 30 8.63 -7.58 -0.62
N PHE A 31 8.35 -6.94 -1.75
CA PHE A 31 9.35 -6.52 -2.72
C PHE A 31 8.87 -5.28 -3.46
N GLY A 32 8.81 -4.17 -2.73
CA GLY A 32 8.20 -2.93 -3.16
C GLY A 32 9.19 -1.92 -3.77
N LEU A 33 8.66 -0.94 -4.47
CA LEU A 33 9.38 0.25 -4.92
C LEU A 33 9.40 1.31 -3.82
N ASP A 34 10.41 2.19 -3.85
CA ASP A 34 10.42 3.39 -3.01
C ASP A 34 9.28 4.31 -3.45
N PHE A 35 8.42 4.70 -2.52
CA PHE A 35 7.47 5.77 -2.75
C PHE A 35 8.23 7.11 -2.74
N ASN A 36 8.56 7.59 -3.92
CA ASN A 36 9.25 8.86 -4.10
C ASN A 36 8.54 9.69 -5.17
N PRO A 37 7.54 10.49 -4.80
CA PRO A 37 6.82 11.35 -5.73
C PRO A 37 7.73 12.39 -6.40
N GLY A 38 8.89 12.70 -5.81
CA GLY A 38 9.95 13.53 -6.42
C GLY A 38 10.81 12.82 -7.47
N GLY A 39 10.66 11.47 -7.64
CA GLY A 39 11.24 10.70 -8.75
C GLY A 39 12.73 10.43 -8.69
N GLY A 40 13.44 10.76 -7.61
CA GLY A 40 14.88 10.48 -7.49
C GLY A 40 15.68 11.07 -8.67
N LEU A 41 16.55 10.24 -9.27
CA LEU A 41 17.34 10.62 -10.44
C LEU A 41 16.53 10.66 -11.76
N PHE A 42 15.45 9.92 -11.84
CA PHE A 42 14.60 9.83 -13.03
C PHE A 42 13.38 10.75 -12.86
N ARG A 43 13.56 12.05 -13.17
CA ARG A 43 12.57 13.10 -13.02
C ARG A 43 12.78 14.20 -14.07
N GLN A 44 11.82 15.09 -14.24
CA GLN A 44 11.92 16.28 -15.10
C GLN A 44 12.36 15.95 -16.54
N GLY A 45 11.80 14.89 -17.13
CA GLY A 45 12.12 14.46 -18.50
C GLY A 45 13.31 13.47 -18.60
N VAL A 46 14.05 13.22 -17.51
CA VAL A 46 15.02 12.14 -17.45
C VAL A 46 14.29 10.83 -17.13
N THR A 47 14.25 9.91 -18.07
CA THR A 47 13.55 8.62 -17.93
C THR A 47 14.54 7.45 -17.94
N MET A 48 14.15 6.35 -17.30
CA MET A 48 14.90 5.09 -17.45
C MET A 48 14.82 4.59 -18.88
N ARG A 49 15.86 3.87 -19.29
CA ARG A 49 15.88 3.22 -20.60
C ARG A 49 14.89 2.07 -20.64
N PRO A 50 13.94 2.02 -21.58
CA PRO A 50 12.84 1.03 -21.56
C PRO A 50 13.29 -0.41 -21.41
N SER A 51 14.37 -0.83 -22.13
CA SER A 51 14.90 -2.19 -22.06
C SER A 51 15.90 -2.43 -20.93
N PHE A 52 16.20 -1.45 -20.10
CA PHE A 52 17.23 -1.51 -19.06
C PHE A 52 16.72 -1.01 -17.70
N GLN A 53 15.43 -0.97 -17.48
CA GLN A 53 14.83 -0.40 -16.27
C GLN A 53 15.38 -1.05 -14.98
N LEU A 54 15.42 -2.39 -14.92
CA LEU A 54 16.02 -3.11 -13.78
C LEU A 54 17.46 -2.70 -13.56
N LEU A 55 18.25 -2.66 -14.63
CA LEU A 55 19.67 -2.34 -14.55
C LEU A 55 19.91 -0.87 -14.14
N ASP A 56 19.09 0.06 -14.65
CA ASP A 56 19.18 1.47 -14.29
C ASP A 56 18.89 1.66 -12.79
N ARG A 57 17.90 0.96 -12.24
CA ARG A 57 17.60 0.98 -10.80
C ARG A 57 18.71 0.36 -9.95
N LEU A 58 19.28 -0.78 -10.37
CA LEU A 58 20.42 -1.43 -9.68
C LEU A 58 21.65 -0.52 -9.65
N LYS A 59 22.00 0.07 -10.79
CA LYS A 59 23.18 0.96 -10.93
C LYS A 59 23.04 2.29 -10.19
N THR A 60 21.83 2.78 -10.03
CA THR A 60 21.56 4.02 -9.29
C THR A 60 21.30 3.80 -7.81
N GLY A 61 21.32 2.53 -7.34
CA GLY A 61 21.09 2.18 -5.95
C GLY A 61 19.64 2.37 -5.49
N GLN A 62 18.69 2.52 -6.43
CA GLN A 62 17.25 2.65 -6.09
C GLN A 62 16.67 1.33 -5.60
N ILE A 63 17.25 0.20 -6.00
CA ILE A 63 16.88 -1.12 -5.52
C ILE A 63 18.11 -1.88 -5.02
N PRO A 64 17.94 -2.80 -4.05
CA PRO A 64 19.07 -3.49 -3.42
C PRO A 64 19.69 -4.57 -4.33
N LEU A 65 20.97 -4.85 -4.11
CA LEU A 65 21.72 -5.91 -4.79
C LEU A 65 21.54 -7.25 -4.06
N ILE A 66 20.35 -7.85 -4.14
CA ILE A 66 20.08 -9.16 -3.51
C ILE A 66 20.37 -10.26 -4.54
N PRO A 67 21.35 -11.16 -4.28
CA PRO A 67 21.67 -12.26 -5.19
C PRO A 67 20.51 -13.24 -5.35
N HIS A 68 20.39 -13.84 -6.55
CA HIS A 68 19.43 -14.92 -6.85
C HIS A 68 17.94 -14.54 -6.70
N ILE A 69 17.62 -13.24 -6.84
CA ILE A 69 16.22 -12.75 -6.82
C ILE A 69 15.79 -12.31 -8.22
N TYR A 70 16.66 -11.62 -8.93
CA TYR A 70 16.30 -10.95 -10.17
C TYR A 70 16.33 -11.87 -11.39
N ARG A 71 15.49 -11.57 -12.36
CA ARG A 71 15.47 -12.22 -13.67
C ARG A 71 16.81 -12.08 -14.37
N SER A 72 17.38 -13.21 -14.80
CA SER A 72 18.67 -13.24 -15.49
C SER A 72 18.63 -12.56 -16.86
N ASP A 73 17.49 -12.65 -17.58
CA ASP A 73 17.28 -12.04 -18.90
C ASP A 73 17.26 -10.50 -18.87
N ALA A 74 16.96 -9.89 -17.71
CA ALA A 74 16.95 -8.44 -17.54
C ALA A 74 18.27 -7.86 -17.00
N MET A 75 19.27 -8.70 -16.67
CA MET A 75 20.53 -8.24 -16.05
C MET A 75 21.58 -7.75 -17.04
N HIS A 76 21.46 -8.05 -18.32
CA HIS A 76 22.38 -7.59 -19.38
C HIS A 76 23.88 -7.71 -19.02
N GLY A 77 24.27 -8.82 -18.36
CA GLY A 77 25.66 -9.06 -17.95
C GLY A 77 26.14 -8.28 -16.72
N TYR A 78 25.23 -7.66 -15.97
CA TYR A 78 25.58 -7.02 -14.69
C TYR A 78 26.12 -8.06 -13.68
N PRO A 79 27.23 -7.76 -12.95
CA PRO A 79 27.93 -8.75 -12.14
C PRO A 79 27.25 -9.01 -10.78
N LEU A 80 25.97 -9.33 -10.79
CA LEU A 80 25.20 -9.83 -9.66
C LEU A 80 24.68 -11.21 -10.02
N ALA A 81 24.81 -12.18 -9.13
CA ALA A 81 24.23 -13.51 -9.33
C ALA A 81 22.71 -13.38 -9.48
N ALA A 82 22.23 -13.62 -10.70
CA ALA A 82 20.83 -13.56 -11.08
C ALA A 82 20.26 -14.96 -11.32
N GLY A 83 18.95 -15.04 -11.41
CA GLY A 83 18.24 -16.31 -11.51
C GLY A 83 18.05 -16.99 -10.16
N SER A 84 16.97 -17.71 -10.03
CA SER A 84 16.62 -18.43 -8.81
C SER A 84 17.62 -19.58 -8.54
N ASP A 85 18.01 -19.75 -7.30
CA ASP A 85 18.75 -20.92 -6.80
C ASP A 85 17.81 -22.03 -6.26
N GLY A 86 16.49 -21.85 -6.41
CA GLY A 86 15.46 -22.78 -5.93
C GLY A 86 15.20 -22.72 -4.42
N LYS A 87 15.86 -21.80 -3.69
CA LYS A 87 15.80 -21.71 -2.22
C LYS A 87 15.14 -20.43 -1.70
N THR A 88 14.49 -19.66 -2.57
CA THR A 88 13.79 -18.42 -2.20
C THR A 88 12.32 -18.51 -2.53
N ALA A 89 11.46 -18.06 -1.58
CA ALA A 89 10.05 -17.75 -1.82
C ALA A 89 9.76 -16.32 -1.40
N LEU A 90 8.86 -15.65 -2.11
CA LEU A 90 8.38 -14.30 -1.81
C LEU A 90 6.93 -14.35 -1.30
N PHE A 91 6.64 -13.62 -0.24
CA PHE A 91 5.31 -13.46 0.32
C PHE A 91 4.96 -11.97 0.33
N VAL A 92 3.91 -11.60 -0.38
CA VAL A 92 3.46 -10.20 -0.52
C VAL A 92 2.30 -9.95 0.44
N THR A 93 2.39 -8.86 1.21
CA THR A 93 1.37 -8.49 2.18
C THR A 93 0.14 -7.91 1.52
N HIS A 94 0.29 -6.99 0.56
CA HIS A 94 -0.82 -6.31 -0.11
C HIS A 94 -0.39 -5.63 -1.42
N ALA A 95 -1.37 -5.06 -2.13
CA ALA A 95 -1.19 -4.54 -3.48
C ALA A 95 -0.78 -3.05 -3.56
N HIS A 96 -0.13 -2.46 -2.55
CA HIS A 96 0.52 -1.16 -2.70
C HIS A 96 1.85 -1.27 -3.43
N ILE A 97 2.23 -0.23 -4.18
CA ILE A 97 3.42 -0.26 -5.05
C ILE A 97 4.72 -0.40 -4.26
N ASP A 98 4.76 0.10 -3.05
CA ASP A 98 5.90 0.01 -2.12
C ASP A 98 6.01 -1.34 -1.40
N HIS A 99 5.10 -2.28 -1.69
CA HIS A 99 5.13 -3.68 -1.24
C HIS A 99 5.24 -4.68 -2.40
N ILE A 100 4.65 -4.37 -3.57
CA ILE A 100 4.59 -5.30 -4.72
C ILE A 100 5.31 -4.78 -5.98
N GLY A 101 5.71 -3.52 -6.03
CA GLY A 101 6.14 -2.82 -7.24
C GLY A 101 7.34 -3.40 -7.98
N LEU A 102 8.18 -4.21 -7.33
CA LEU A 102 9.35 -4.87 -7.94
C LEU A 102 9.11 -6.35 -8.29
N THR A 103 7.93 -6.90 -8.02
CA THR A 103 7.65 -8.33 -8.24
C THR A 103 7.78 -8.74 -9.70
N GLY A 104 7.58 -7.82 -10.65
CA GLY A 104 7.79 -8.08 -12.08
C GLY A 104 9.26 -8.29 -12.50
N TRP A 105 10.20 -7.94 -11.62
CA TRP A 105 11.63 -8.18 -11.82
C TRP A 105 12.16 -9.43 -11.11
N VAL A 106 11.30 -10.11 -10.36
CA VAL A 106 11.66 -11.36 -9.68
C VAL A 106 11.78 -12.49 -10.70
N ASP A 107 12.77 -13.37 -10.50
CA ASP A 107 12.96 -14.55 -11.36
C ASP A 107 11.68 -15.41 -11.35
N PRO A 108 11.17 -15.86 -12.53
CA PRO A 108 9.90 -16.57 -12.62
C PRO A 108 9.88 -17.96 -11.93
N ALA A 109 11.07 -18.49 -11.57
CA ALA A 109 11.16 -19.74 -10.79
C ALA A 109 10.97 -19.52 -9.28
N ILE A 110 10.95 -18.27 -8.80
CA ILE A 110 10.65 -17.93 -7.41
C ILE A 110 9.12 -17.89 -7.24
N PRO A 111 8.53 -18.73 -6.38
CA PRO A 111 7.12 -18.64 -6.08
C PRO A 111 6.80 -17.35 -5.32
N ILE A 112 5.76 -16.63 -5.76
CA ILE A 112 5.27 -15.40 -5.14
C ILE A 112 3.88 -15.66 -4.59
N TYR A 113 3.74 -15.60 -3.28
CA TYR A 113 2.48 -15.85 -2.56
C TYR A 113 1.85 -14.55 -2.09
N CYS A 114 0.51 -14.46 -2.17
CA CYS A 114 -0.29 -13.37 -1.62
C CYS A 114 -1.69 -13.87 -1.25
N SER A 115 -2.52 -13.03 -0.64
CA SER A 115 -3.92 -13.39 -0.40
C SER A 115 -4.70 -13.54 -1.72
N PRO A 116 -5.81 -14.30 -1.75
CA PRO A 116 -6.68 -14.38 -2.93
C PRO A 116 -7.20 -13.01 -3.38
N ASP A 117 -7.55 -12.12 -2.43
CA ASP A 117 -8.04 -10.79 -2.75
C ASP A 117 -6.94 -9.88 -3.32
N THR A 118 -5.71 -9.95 -2.78
CA THR A 118 -4.55 -9.25 -3.37
C THR A 118 -4.32 -9.71 -4.80
N ARG A 119 -4.38 -11.02 -5.09
CA ARG A 119 -4.24 -11.55 -6.45
C ARG A 119 -5.34 -11.02 -7.37
N ARG A 120 -6.60 -11.12 -6.94
CA ARG A 120 -7.76 -10.61 -7.70
C ARG A 120 -7.67 -9.12 -7.97
N LEU A 121 -7.23 -8.33 -6.97
CA LEU A 121 -7.01 -6.89 -7.16
C LEU A 121 -5.90 -6.62 -8.20
N MET A 122 -4.80 -7.36 -8.15
CA MET A 122 -3.73 -7.24 -9.15
C MET A 122 -4.19 -7.58 -10.57
N GLU A 123 -5.06 -8.57 -10.72
CA GLU A 123 -5.70 -8.91 -12.00
C GLU A 123 -6.59 -7.75 -12.49
N ALA A 124 -7.38 -7.14 -11.60
CA ALA A 124 -8.22 -5.99 -11.94
C ALA A 124 -7.38 -4.74 -12.29
N LEU A 125 -6.31 -4.46 -11.55
CA LEU A 125 -5.36 -3.37 -11.84
C LEU A 125 -4.69 -3.56 -13.21
N ALA A 126 -4.34 -4.79 -13.58
CA ALA A 126 -3.76 -5.11 -14.88
C ALA A 126 -4.71 -4.75 -16.04
N VAL A 127 -6.03 -4.95 -15.89
CA VAL A 127 -7.04 -4.52 -16.88
C VAL A 127 -7.04 -3.00 -17.06
N ALA A 128 -6.76 -2.24 -15.99
CA ALA A 128 -6.63 -0.78 -16.03
C ALA A 128 -5.28 -0.30 -16.57
N GLY A 129 -4.29 -1.20 -16.74
CA GLY A 129 -2.93 -0.85 -17.13
C GLY A 129 -2.05 -0.43 -15.94
N ASP A 130 -2.52 -0.61 -14.70
CA ASP A 130 -1.77 -0.32 -13.47
C ASP A 130 -1.11 -1.61 -12.96
N VAL A 131 0.11 -1.83 -13.39
CA VAL A 131 0.89 -3.06 -13.11
C VAL A 131 2.24 -2.73 -12.49
N PRO A 132 2.84 -3.66 -11.73
CA PRO A 132 4.23 -3.55 -11.29
C PRO A 132 5.17 -3.35 -12.48
N GLU A 133 6.32 -2.73 -12.22
CA GLU A 133 7.37 -2.63 -13.25
C GLU A 133 7.87 -4.03 -13.66
N GLY A 134 8.28 -4.14 -14.92
CA GLY A 134 8.84 -5.37 -15.49
C GLY A 134 7.79 -6.25 -16.13
N TYR A 135 7.77 -7.52 -15.76
CA TYR A 135 6.88 -8.53 -16.32
C TYR A 135 5.70 -8.80 -15.37
N PRO A 136 4.53 -9.19 -15.87
CA PRO A 136 3.43 -9.59 -15.00
C PRO A 136 3.87 -10.71 -14.05
N PRO A 137 3.78 -10.53 -12.73
CA PRO A 137 4.18 -11.58 -11.79
C PRO A 137 3.15 -12.71 -11.78
N ARG A 138 3.63 -13.96 -11.62
CA ARG A 138 2.76 -15.10 -11.36
C ARG A 138 2.49 -15.18 -9.86
N LEU A 139 1.32 -14.76 -9.43
CA LEU A 139 0.91 -14.78 -8.02
C LEU A 139 0.23 -16.13 -7.68
N LEU A 140 0.65 -16.72 -6.57
CA LEU A 140 0.06 -17.92 -5.97
C LEU A 140 -0.74 -17.51 -4.71
N GLU A 141 -1.80 -18.23 -4.44
CA GLU A 141 -2.65 -17.95 -3.28
C GLU A 141 -2.08 -18.55 -1.99
N ALA A 142 -2.00 -17.72 -0.96
CA ALA A 142 -1.81 -18.14 0.42
C ALA A 142 -3.16 -18.05 1.14
N GLY A 143 -3.72 -19.21 1.53
CA GLY A 143 -4.99 -19.28 2.26
C GLY A 143 -4.86 -18.69 3.68
N GLU A 144 -5.99 -18.21 4.22
CA GLU A 144 -6.08 -17.75 5.61
C GLU A 144 -5.74 -18.89 6.57
N GLU A 145 -4.85 -18.64 7.52
CA GLU A 145 -4.40 -19.64 8.52
C GLU A 145 -3.97 -20.98 7.93
N SER A 146 -3.64 -21.04 6.63
CA SER A 146 -3.19 -22.23 5.92
C SER A 146 -1.69 -22.16 5.68
N PRO A 147 -0.87 -22.89 6.44
CA PRO A 147 0.57 -22.77 6.36
C PRO A 147 1.14 -23.35 5.07
N ILE A 148 2.13 -22.66 4.54
CA ILE A 148 2.95 -23.05 3.39
C ILE A 148 4.31 -23.48 3.91
N ASN A 149 4.71 -24.73 3.61
CA ASN A 149 6.04 -25.23 3.95
C ASN A 149 7.02 -24.90 2.80
N PHE A 150 8.12 -24.24 3.13
CA PHE A 150 9.15 -23.90 2.17
C PHE A 150 10.55 -24.07 2.79
N GLY A 151 11.27 -25.11 2.40
CA GLY A 151 12.51 -25.52 3.05
C GLY A 151 12.30 -25.74 4.57
N PRO A 152 13.10 -25.12 5.44
CA PRO A 152 12.97 -25.22 6.89
C PRO A 152 11.84 -24.33 7.46
N PHE A 153 11.21 -23.49 6.63
CA PHE A 153 10.19 -22.55 7.07
C PHE A 153 8.78 -23.11 6.96
N ARG A 154 7.93 -22.68 7.88
CA ARG A 154 6.48 -22.80 7.80
C ARG A 154 5.90 -21.39 7.88
N VAL A 155 5.29 -20.93 6.79
CA VAL A 155 4.78 -19.56 6.66
C VAL A 155 3.26 -19.58 6.70
N THR A 156 2.68 -18.85 7.64
CA THR A 156 1.23 -18.72 7.81
C THR A 156 0.80 -17.28 7.56
N ARG A 157 -0.22 -17.10 6.71
CA ARG A 157 -0.84 -15.82 6.41
C ARG A 157 -2.02 -15.57 7.34
N TYR A 158 -2.15 -14.33 7.79
CA TYR A 158 -3.29 -13.80 8.53
C TYR A 158 -3.78 -12.52 7.88
N SER A 159 -5.09 -12.35 7.75
CA SER A 159 -5.65 -11.07 7.30
C SER A 159 -5.42 -9.99 8.34
N VAL A 160 -5.14 -8.78 7.89
CA VAL A 160 -5.06 -7.56 8.71
C VAL A 160 -5.95 -6.47 8.11
N ASP A 161 -6.32 -5.47 8.90
CA ASP A 161 -7.02 -4.29 8.42
C ASP A 161 -6.01 -3.27 7.86
N HIS A 162 -6.27 -2.81 6.65
CA HIS A 162 -5.54 -1.76 5.95
C HIS A 162 -6.50 -1.09 4.95
N ASP A 163 -6.05 -0.07 4.22
CA ASP A 163 -6.90 0.63 3.23
C ASP A 163 -6.86 -0.01 1.83
N VAL A 164 -6.43 -1.26 1.74
CA VAL A 164 -6.47 -2.06 0.53
C VAL A 164 -6.96 -3.47 0.83
N VAL A 165 -7.83 -4.01 -0.02
CA VAL A 165 -8.38 -5.36 0.17
C VAL A 165 -7.28 -6.42 0.08
N GLY A 166 -7.42 -7.48 0.90
CA GLY A 166 -6.49 -8.60 0.91
C GLY A 166 -5.22 -8.38 1.73
N ALA A 167 -5.10 -7.25 2.45
CA ALA A 167 -3.96 -6.97 3.31
C ALA A 167 -3.71 -8.09 4.32
N SER A 168 -2.43 -8.45 4.50
CA SER A 168 -2.01 -9.63 5.22
C SER A 168 -0.76 -9.38 6.07
N GLY A 169 -0.74 -9.96 7.27
CA GLY A 169 0.47 -10.20 8.03
C GLY A 169 0.94 -11.65 7.86
N TYR A 170 2.20 -11.93 8.14
CA TYR A 170 2.80 -13.25 8.05
C TYR A 170 3.48 -13.67 9.34
N ALA A 171 3.31 -14.94 9.71
CA ALA A 171 4.10 -15.61 10.74
C ALA A 171 5.03 -16.61 10.04
N VAL A 172 6.34 -16.44 10.20
CA VAL A 172 7.37 -17.32 9.65
C VAL A 172 7.98 -18.10 10.80
N GLU A 173 7.66 -19.40 10.89
CA GLU A 173 8.26 -20.30 11.87
C GLU A 173 9.68 -20.66 11.42
N THR A 174 10.63 -20.48 12.32
CA THR A 174 12.04 -20.79 12.16
C THR A 174 12.51 -21.70 13.31
N GLU A 175 13.71 -22.24 13.24
CA GLU A 175 14.29 -22.99 14.37
C GLU A 175 14.46 -22.15 15.65
N ASN A 176 14.51 -20.81 15.53
CA ASN A 176 14.71 -19.90 16.67
C ASN A 176 13.40 -19.27 17.17
N GLY A 177 12.25 -19.72 16.67
CA GLY A 177 10.93 -19.19 16.99
C GLY A 177 10.28 -18.46 15.82
N VAL A 178 9.15 -17.82 16.08
CA VAL A 178 8.34 -17.15 15.05
C VAL A 178 8.86 -15.75 14.78
N VAL A 179 9.05 -15.40 13.50
CA VAL A 179 9.17 -14.03 13.03
C VAL A 179 7.80 -13.60 12.50
N ALA A 180 7.19 -12.62 13.16
CA ALA A 180 5.95 -12.01 12.75
C ALA A 180 6.22 -10.73 11.95
N PHE A 181 5.55 -10.56 10.82
CA PHE A 181 5.60 -9.36 9.97
C PHE A 181 4.19 -8.84 9.76
N THR A 182 3.91 -7.60 10.17
CA THR A 182 2.56 -7.03 10.08
C THR A 182 2.16 -6.69 8.66
N GLY A 183 3.14 -6.42 7.75
CA GLY A 183 2.86 -5.54 6.63
C GLY A 183 2.36 -4.20 7.15
N ASP A 184 1.56 -3.50 6.35
CA ASP A 184 0.87 -2.30 6.78
C ASP A 184 -0.44 -2.68 7.48
N ILE A 185 -0.73 -2.01 8.60
CA ILE A 185 -1.79 -2.43 9.53
C ILE A 185 -2.45 -1.21 10.18
N ARG A 186 -3.75 -1.30 10.47
CA ARG A 186 -4.50 -0.29 11.22
C ARG A 186 -5.54 -0.91 12.15
N LEU A 187 -6.11 -0.10 13.07
CA LEU A 187 -7.21 -0.48 13.97
C LEU A 187 -8.45 0.43 13.84
N HIS A 188 -8.45 1.39 12.91
CA HIS A 188 -9.53 2.35 12.67
C HIS A 188 -10.23 2.16 11.30
N GLY A 189 -9.92 1.04 10.64
CA GLY A 189 -10.58 0.65 9.42
C GLY A 189 -11.91 -0.04 9.66
N ARG A 190 -12.36 -0.84 8.67
CA ARG A 190 -13.63 -1.57 8.77
C ARG A 190 -13.52 -2.89 9.53
N HIS A 191 -12.30 -3.41 9.66
CA HIS A 191 -12.03 -4.77 10.16
C HIS A 191 -10.91 -4.82 11.21
N PRO A 192 -10.96 -3.95 12.27
CA PRO A 192 -9.91 -3.93 13.29
C PRO A 192 -9.70 -5.29 13.98
N GLU A 193 -10.74 -6.14 14.01
CA GLU A 193 -10.69 -7.48 14.57
C GLU A 193 -9.67 -8.38 13.84
N LYS A 194 -9.45 -8.19 12.54
CA LYS A 194 -8.43 -8.93 11.77
C LYS A 194 -7.03 -8.65 12.28
N SER A 195 -6.70 -7.37 12.46
CA SER A 195 -5.41 -6.92 13.01
C SER A 195 -5.19 -7.39 14.44
N LEU A 196 -6.23 -7.35 15.27
CA LEU A 196 -6.18 -7.85 16.65
C LEU A 196 -6.04 -9.37 16.68
N ASN A 197 -6.71 -10.10 15.81
CA ASN A 197 -6.55 -11.55 15.66
C ASN A 197 -5.12 -11.91 15.28
N PHE A 198 -4.54 -11.24 14.28
CA PHE A 198 -3.14 -11.42 13.91
C PHE A 198 -2.22 -11.25 15.12
N ALA A 199 -2.35 -10.16 15.89
CA ALA A 199 -1.54 -9.89 17.07
C ALA A 199 -1.66 -11.00 18.12
N GLN A 200 -2.87 -11.55 18.34
CA GLN A 200 -3.09 -12.67 19.25
C GLN A 200 -2.44 -13.97 18.75
N LYS A 201 -2.55 -14.27 17.45
CA LYS A 201 -1.99 -15.49 16.84
C LYS A 201 -0.46 -15.53 16.89
N VAL A 202 0.19 -14.37 16.86
CA VAL A 202 1.65 -14.27 16.93
C VAL A 202 2.17 -13.84 18.32
N GLN A 203 1.35 -13.95 19.36
CA GLN A 203 1.75 -13.62 20.73
C GLN A 203 2.97 -14.44 21.16
N GLY A 204 3.96 -13.75 21.74
CA GLY A 204 5.22 -14.37 22.17
C GLY A 204 6.17 -14.66 21.00
N ALA A 205 5.99 -14.02 19.85
CA ALA A 205 6.90 -14.17 18.72
C ALA A 205 8.34 -13.85 19.12
N ARG A 206 9.30 -14.58 18.52
CA ARG A 206 10.73 -14.29 18.71
C ARG A 206 11.10 -12.90 18.21
N ALA A 207 10.52 -12.51 17.06
CA ALA A 207 10.68 -11.17 16.53
C ALA A 207 9.36 -10.66 15.92
N LEU A 208 9.08 -9.38 16.12
CA LEU A 208 8.02 -8.66 15.45
C LEU A 208 8.65 -7.58 14.56
N VAL A 209 8.39 -7.67 13.27
CA VAL A 209 8.63 -6.58 12.31
C VAL A 209 7.30 -5.86 12.10
N ILE A 210 7.23 -4.59 12.49
CA ILE A 210 6.00 -3.79 12.47
C ILE A 210 6.21 -2.47 11.73
N GLU A 211 5.21 -2.03 10.98
CA GLU A 211 5.21 -0.71 10.35
C GLU A 211 5.20 0.42 11.37
N GLY A 212 5.65 1.59 10.98
CA GLY A 212 5.70 2.78 11.82
C GLY A 212 5.44 4.07 11.06
N THR A 213 4.64 4.02 10.01
CA THR A 213 4.39 5.15 9.10
C THR A 213 3.96 6.41 9.84
N THR A 214 2.99 6.29 10.75
CA THR A 214 2.42 7.42 11.49
C THR A 214 3.39 8.04 12.49
N LEU A 215 4.42 7.32 12.93
CA LEU A 215 5.48 7.86 13.79
C LEU A 215 6.23 9.02 13.11
N SER A 216 6.25 9.03 11.77
CA SER A 216 6.95 10.04 10.96
C SER A 216 6.25 11.40 10.93
N PHE A 217 4.97 11.50 11.32
CA PHE A 217 4.16 12.71 11.14
C PHE A 217 3.86 13.47 12.44
N GLY A 218 4.42 13.04 13.57
CA GLY A 218 4.16 13.64 14.88
C GLY A 218 2.76 13.31 15.43
N PHE A 219 2.34 14.01 16.50
CA PHE A 219 1.05 13.78 17.13
C PHE A 219 -0.11 14.19 16.20
N GLN A 220 -0.88 13.23 15.74
CA GLN A 220 -2.18 13.51 15.12
C GLN A 220 -3.25 13.52 16.23
N THR A 221 -3.94 14.65 16.37
CA THR A 221 -4.89 14.89 17.46
C THR A 221 -6.22 14.16 17.36
N SER A 222 -6.55 13.57 16.21
CA SER A 222 -7.75 12.72 16.05
C SER A 222 -7.60 11.81 14.84
N GLN A 223 -7.77 10.54 15.05
CA GLN A 223 -7.89 9.54 13.99
C GLN A 223 -9.39 9.33 13.71
N ARG A 224 -9.78 9.44 12.42
CA ARG A 224 -11.15 9.10 11.99
C ARG A 224 -11.24 7.62 11.72
N PHE A 225 -12.40 7.03 12.00
CA PHE A 225 -12.72 5.69 11.53
C PHE A 225 -13.23 5.73 10.08
N GLU A 226 -13.17 4.61 9.37
CA GLU A 226 -13.72 4.51 8.01
C GLU A 226 -15.22 4.82 7.96
N THR A 227 -15.98 4.48 9.01
CA THR A 227 -17.40 4.81 9.14
C THR A 227 -17.64 6.31 9.21
N ASP A 228 -16.75 7.07 9.88
CA ASP A 228 -16.84 8.53 9.94
C ASP A 228 -16.63 9.16 8.55
N VAL A 229 -15.73 8.56 7.74
CA VAL A 229 -15.48 9.00 6.36
C VAL A 229 -16.73 8.82 5.49
N ASP A 230 -17.43 7.68 5.64
CA ASP A 230 -18.67 7.43 4.91
C ASP A 230 -19.77 8.44 5.28
N ASP A 231 -19.92 8.73 6.57
CA ASP A 231 -20.94 9.65 7.08
C ASP A 231 -20.65 11.10 6.67
N LEU A 232 -19.37 11.54 6.73
CA LEU A 232 -18.95 12.85 6.25
C LEU A 232 -19.10 12.99 4.73
N PHE A 233 -18.90 11.91 3.96
CA PHE A 233 -19.16 11.93 2.53
C PHE A 233 -20.67 12.08 2.25
N GLU A 234 -21.51 11.35 2.96
CA GLU A 234 -22.97 11.48 2.85
C GLU A 234 -23.47 12.89 3.22
N GLU A 235 -22.90 13.50 4.27
CA GLU A 235 -23.16 14.88 4.64
C GLU A 235 -22.80 15.84 3.51
N ALA A 236 -21.60 15.69 2.94
CA ALA A 236 -21.16 16.49 1.80
C ALA A 236 -22.12 16.37 0.60
N LEU A 237 -22.62 15.15 0.33
CA LEU A 237 -23.60 14.92 -0.74
C LEU A 237 -24.94 15.60 -0.48
N LYS A 238 -25.43 15.61 0.76
CA LYS A 238 -26.72 16.21 1.17
C LYS A 238 -26.67 17.74 1.24
N GLU A 239 -25.57 18.28 1.75
CA GLU A 239 -25.44 19.73 1.98
C GLU A 239 -25.04 20.51 0.73
N THR A 240 -24.44 19.85 -0.27
CA THR A 240 -23.97 20.51 -1.49
C THR A 240 -25.10 20.70 -2.49
N PRO A 241 -25.52 21.96 -2.79
CA PRO A 241 -26.61 22.21 -3.75
C PRO A 241 -26.17 21.99 -5.20
N GLY A 242 -24.88 21.99 -5.48
CA GLY A 242 -24.27 21.85 -6.79
C GLY A 242 -23.56 20.51 -6.99
N LEU A 243 -22.51 20.57 -7.80
CA LEU A 243 -21.65 19.44 -8.13
C LEU A 243 -20.76 19.06 -6.92
N VAL A 244 -20.63 17.77 -6.65
CA VAL A 244 -19.60 17.26 -5.72
C VAL A 244 -18.43 16.74 -6.54
N LEU A 245 -17.24 17.27 -6.26
CA LEU A 245 -15.98 16.78 -6.76
C LEU A 245 -15.33 15.93 -5.67
N VAL A 246 -14.77 14.78 -6.01
CA VAL A 246 -14.15 13.91 -5.01
C VAL A 246 -12.82 13.32 -5.50
N THR A 247 -11.87 13.20 -4.60
CA THR A 247 -10.70 12.35 -4.81
C THR A 247 -10.60 11.31 -3.69
N LEU A 248 -10.35 10.06 -4.08
CA LEU A 248 -10.19 8.92 -3.17
C LEU A 248 -9.18 7.93 -3.73
N TYR A 249 -8.63 7.08 -2.84
CA TYR A 249 -7.67 6.07 -3.25
C TYR A 249 -8.41 4.88 -3.90
N PRO A 250 -8.19 4.59 -5.20
CA PRO A 250 -9.01 3.62 -5.92
C PRO A 250 -8.81 2.17 -5.48
N ARG A 251 -7.68 1.83 -4.84
CA ARG A 251 -7.42 0.46 -4.34
C ARG A 251 -8.10 0.20 -3.00
N ASN A 252 -8.65 1.25 -2.34
CA ASN A 252 -9.57 1.09 -1.19
C ASN A 252 -10.97 0.79 -1.71
N LEU A 253 -11.17 -0.44 -2.20
CA LEU A 253 -12.42 -0.86 -2.81
C LEU A 253 -13.61 -0.81 -1.86
N GLU A 254 -13.40 -1.06 -0.57
CA GLU A 254 -14.45 -0.97 0.44
C GLU A 254 -14.98 0.47 0.59
N ARG A 255 -14.09 1.48 0.52
CA ARG A 255 -14.49 2.90 0.49
C ARG A 255 -15.17 3.26 -0.82
N VAL A 256 -14.68 2.73 -1.95
CA VAL A 256 -15.33 2.91 -3.26
C VAL A 256 -16.77 2.40 -3.24
N GLU A 257 -16.99 1.18 -2.76
CA GLU A 257 -18.32 0.58 -2.64
C GLU A 257 -19.23 1.41 -1.72
N ALA A 258 -18.73 1.81 -0.54
CA ALA A 258 -19.48 2.65 0.39
C ALA A 258 -19.85 3.99 -0.23
N PHE A 259 -18.94 4.65 -0.94
CA PHE A 259 -19.21 5.92 -1.61
C PHE A 259 -20.24 5.78 -2.74
N MET A 260 -20.18 4.68 -3.51
CA MET A 260 -21.21 4.38 -4.52
C MET A 260 -22.58 4.17 -3.89
N GLU A 261 -22.65 3.46 -2.76
CA GLU A 261 -23.88 3.23 -2.04
C GLU A 261 -24.48 4.54 -1.47
N ARG A 262 -23.65 5.36 -0.79
CA ARG A 262 -24.05 6.65 -0.22
C ARG A 262 -24.53 7.61 -1.32
N ALA A 263 -23.82 7.71 -2.44
CA ALA A 263 -24.22 8.56 -3.56
C ALA A 263 -25.58 8.11 -4.15
N ARG A 264 -25.77 6.81 -4.37
CA ARG A 264 -27.03 6.24 -4.84
C ARG A 264 -28.16 6.53 -3.87
N GLY A 265 -27.92 6.40 -2.55
CA GLY A 265 -28.90 6.65 -1.49
C GLY A 265 -29.47 8.08 -1.50
N VAL A 266 -28.70 9.06 -1.96
CA VAL A 266 -29.12 10.47 -2.09
C VAL A 266 -29.47 10.87 -3.54
N GLY A 267 -29.55 9.92 -4.47
CA GLY A 267 -29.92 10.16 -5.87
C GLY A 267 -28.83 10.79 -6.72
N ARG A 268 -27.53 10.64 -6.32
CA ARG A 268 -26.38 11.11 -7.10
C ARG A 268 -25.66 9.96 -7.80
N THR A 269 -25.12 10.23 -8.98
CA THR A 269 -24.32 9.28 -9.76
C THR A 269 -22.84 9.68 -9.73
N ILE A 270 -21.95 8.74 -9.38
CA ILE A 270 -20.50 8.98 -9.44
C ILE A 270 -20.01 8.70 -10.87
N LEU A 271 -19.28 9.66 -11.43
CA LEU A 271 -18.60 9.53 -12.72
C LEU A 271 -17.11 9.28 -12.48
N TRP A 272 -16.63 8.11 -12.91
CA TRP A 272 -15.29 7.63 -12.68
C TRP A 272 -14.37 7.86 -13.88
N PRO A 273 -13.07 8.16 -13.71
CA PRO A 273 -12.08 8.05 -14.76
C PRO A 273 -12.11 6.66 -15.41
N GLU A 274 -11.87 6.58 -16.71
CA GLU A 274 -11.99 5.33 -17.49
C GLU A 274 -11.12 4.19 -16.92
N SER A 275 -9.88 4.49 -16.52
CA SER A 275 -8.97 3.49 -15.92
C SER A 275 -9.54 2.90 -14.63
N MET A 276 -10.06 3.75 -13.74
CA MET A 276 -10.70 3.31 -12.50
C MET A 276 -11.97 2.50 -12.76
N ALA A 277 -12.81 2.96 -13.70
CA ALA A 277 -14.03 2.25 -14.06
C ALA A 277 -13.74 0.84 -14.59
N ARG A 278 -12.72 0.68 -15.45
CA ARG A 278 -12.29 -0.65 -15.94
C ARG A 278 -11.80 -1.55 -14.81
N MET A 279 -11.01 -1.01 -13.87
CA MET A 279 -10.56 -1.77 -12.69
C MET A 279 -11.72 -2.23 -11.83
N PHE A 280 -12.68 -1.33 -11.52
CA PHE A 280 -13.83 -1.66 -10.68
C PHE A 280 -14.75 -2.70 -11.34
N GLN A 281 -14.97 -2.60 -12.65
CA GLN A 281 -15.71 -3.60 -13.42
C GLN A 281 -14.99 -4.96 -13.43
N ALA A 282 -13.67 -4.96 -13.61
CA ALA A 282 -12.86 -6.19 -13.55
C ALA A 282 -12.85 -6.81 -12.14
N TRP A 283 -12.91 -5.98 -11.09
CA TRP A 283 -13.11 -6.44 -9.72
C TRP A 283 -14.50 -7.04 -9.50
N GLY A 284 -15.51 -6.66 -10.29
CA GLY A 284 -16.88 -7.15 -10.22
C GLY A 284 -17.89 -6.14 -9.67
N LEU A 285 -17.54 -4.85 -9.57
CA LEU A 285 -18.50 -3.83 -9.19
C LEU A 285 -19.48 -3.57 -10.34
N SER A 286 -20.76 -3.53 -10.01
CA SER A 286 -21.84 -3.14 -10.93
C SER A 286 -22.10 -1.63 -10.88
N ASP A 287 -22.83 -1.13 -11.88
CA ASP A 287 -23.30 0.27 -11.97
C ASP A 287 -22.18 1.33 -11.96
N VAL A 288 -20.98 0.98 -12.38
CA VAL A 288 -19.85 1.90 -12.53
C VAL A 288 -20.04 2.76 -13.77
N GLN A 289 -20.31 4.06 -13.57
CA GLN A 289 -20.49 5.03 -14.64
C GLN A 289 -19.17 5.73 -14.96
N THR A 290 -18.78 5.70 -16.25
CA THR A 290 -17.52 6.29 -16.71
C THR A 290 -17.71 7.75 -17.11
N TRP A 291 -16.73 8.60 -16.80
CA TRP A 291 -16.62 9.93 -17.38
C TRP A 291 -16.27 9.83 -18.87
N GLU A 292 -17.13 10.39 -19.71
CA GLU A 292 -16.93 10.48 -21.14
C GLU A 292 -16.78 11.95 -21.54
N ALA A 293 -15.64 12.34 -22.10
CA ALA A 293 -15.33 13.72 -22.47
C ALA A 293 -16.36 14.33 -23.44
N SER A 294 -16.97 13.52 -24.30
CA SER A 294 -17.95 13.97 -25.30
C SER A 294 -19.35 14.25 -24.75
N THR A 295 -19.76 13.55 -23.69
CA THR A 295 -21.16 13.58 -23.22
C THR A 295 -21.29 14.02 -21.77
N SER A 296 -20.36 13.66 -20.89
CA SER A 296 -20.44 13.92 -19.45
C SER A 296 -20.48 15.40 -19.10
N PRO A 297 -19.72 16.32 -19.73
CA PRO A 297 -19.80 17.75 -19.42
C PRO A 297 -21.20 18.32 -19.62
N ASN A 298 -21.92 17.91 -20.69
CA ASN A 298 -23.27 18.39 -20.97
C ASN A 298 -24.27 17.83 -19.95
N ARG A 299 -24.16 16.55 -19.59
CA ARG A 299 -25.03 15.92 -18.57
C ARG A 299 -24.85 16.62 -17.20
N VAL A 300 -23.61 16.87 -16.79
CA VAL A 300 -23.29 17.55 -15.52
C VAL A 300 -23.77 19.01 -15.54
N ARG A 301 -23.63 19.76 -16.67
CA ARG A 301 -24.15 21.14 -16.77
C ARG A 301 -25.67 21.20 -16.62
N GLN A 302 -26.41 20.22 -17.12
CA GLN A 302 -27.87 20.20 -17.06
C GLN A 302 -28.39 19.89 -15.64
N ALA A 303 -27.68 19.06 -14.88
CA ALA A 303 -28.13 18.60 -13.57
C ALA A 303 -26.95 18.39 -12.59
N PRO A 304 -26.19 19.44 -12.21
CA PRO A 304 -24.96 19.30 -11.43
C PRO A 304 -25.18 18.61 -10.07
N SER A 305 -26.33 18.82 -9.43
CA SER A 305 -26.68 18.20 -8.15
C SER A 305 -26.95 16.69 -8.22
N GLN A 306 -27.05 16.13 -9.42
CA GLN A 306 -27.23 14.68 -9.61
C GLN A 306 -25.90 13.93 -9.78
N TYR A 307 -24.77 14.64 -9.81
CA TYR A 307 -23.49 14.02 -10.09
C TYR A 307 -22.44 14.24 -9.00
N VAL A 308 -21.58 13.26 -8.90
CA VAL A 308 -20.28 13.32 -8.24
C VAL A 308 -19.23 13.05 -9.32
N VAL A 309 -18.20 13.87 -9.41
CA VAL A 309 -17.12 13.66 -10.39
C VAL A 309 -15.84 13.34 -9.66
N VAL A 310 -15.21 12.21 -9.99
CA VAL A 310 -13.91 11.83 -9.45
C VAL A 310 -12.82 12.61 -10.18
N VAL A 311 -12.01 13.31 -9.40
CA VAL A 311 -10.96 14.20 -9.90
C VAL A 311 -9.60 13.57 -9.64
N GLN A 312 -8.82 13.40 -10.70
CA GLN A 312 -7.39 13.11 -10.66
C GLN A 312 -6.60 14.37 -11.06
N PRO A 313 -5.29 14.47 -10.80
CA PRO A 313 -4.51 15.67 -11.13
C PRO A 313 -4.57 16.08 -12.61
N ASP A 314 -4.61 15.15 -13.54
CA ASP A 314 -4.76 15.38 -14.99
C ASP A 314 -6.17 15.82 -15.40
N PHE A 315 -7.15 15.63 -14.52
CA PHE A 315 -8.53 16.05 -14.72
C PHE A 315 -8.76 17.54 -14.41
N LEU A 316 -7.86 18.20 -13.66
CA LEU A 316 -8.06 19.59 -13.22
C LEU A 316 -8.46 20.56 -14.34
N PRO A 317 -7.90 20.54 -15.57
CA PRO A 317 -8.32 21.42 -16.64
C PRO A 317 -9.80 21.26 -17.06
N TRP A 318 -10.39 20.08 -16.89
CA TRP A 318 -11.81 19.85 -17.19
C TRP A 318 -12.77 20.62 -16.29
N LEU A 319 -12.29 21.00 -15.08
CA LEU A 319 -13.09 21.78 -14.14
C LEU A 319 -13.47 23.17 -14.69
N LEU A 320 -12.71 23.73 -15.64
CA LEU A 320 -12.99 25.02 -16.29
C LEU A 320 -14.33 24.99 -17.04
N ASP A 321 -14.75 23.81 -17.49
CA ASP A 321 -15.96 23.62 -18.29
C ASP A 321 -17.16 23.15 -17.47
N LEU A 322 -17.00 22.93 -16.15
CA LEU A 322 -18.05 22.42 -15.27
C LEU A 322 -18.79 23.53 -14.50
N PRO A 323 -20.07 23.31 -14.13
CA PRO A 323 -20.86 24.26 -13.35
C PRO A 323 -20.47 24.20 -11.86
N LEU A 324 -19.49 25.01 -11.46
CA LEU A 324 -18.93 24.98 -10.11
C LEU A 324 -19.64 25.89 -9.10
N ALA A 325 -20.69 26.59 -9.49
CA ALA A 325 -21.50 27.36 -8.55
C ALA A 325 -22.17 26.44 -7.52
N GLY A 326 -21.87 26.63 -6.24
CA GLY A 326 -22.36 25.79 -5.15
C GLY A 326 -21.71 24.39 -5.12
N ALA A 327 -20.60 24.17 -5.81
CA ALA A 327 -19.85 22.92 -5.75
C ALA A 327 -18.94 22.84 -4.50
N VAL A 328 -18.55 21.63 -4.13
CA VAL A 328 -17.55 21.33 -3.11
C VAL A 328 -16.53 20.31 -3.66
N PHE A 329 -15.30 20.40 -3.20
CA PHE A 329 -14.27 19.39 -3.41
C PHE A 329 -14.04 18.60 -2.13
N VAL A 330 -14.28 17.30 -2.18
CA VAL A 330 -14.12 16.35 -1.09
C VAL A 330 -12.82 15.57 -1.28
N HIS A 331 -11.88 15.69 -0.36
CA HIS A 331 -10.64 14.93 -0.35
C HIS A 331 -10.75 13.76 0.63
N ALA A 332 -10.81 12.54 0.09
CA ALA A 332 -10.90 11.30 0.84
C ALA A 332 -9.65 10.42 0.65
N ASN A 333 -8.47 11.00 0.84
CA ASN A 333 -7.14 10.36 0.65
C ASN A 333 -6.90 9.80 -0.77
N GLY A 334 -7.39 10.51 -1.80
CA GLY A 334 -6.95 10.28 -3.17
C GLY A 334 -5.68 11.08 -3.50
N GLU A 335 -5.14 10.90 -4.69
CA GLU A 335 -4.03 11.71 -5.19
C GLU A 335 -4.47 13.14 -5.49
N PRO A 336 -3.65 14.14 -5.09
CA PRO A 336 -2.42 14.04 -4.29
C PRO A 336 -2.70 13.70 -2.83
N LEU A 337 -1.87 12.84 -2.24
CA LEU A 337 -2.13 12.24 -0.92
C LEU A 337 -1.98 13.22 0.25
N GLY A 338 -1.29 14.34 0.08
CA GLY A 338 -1.08 15.33 1.13
C GLY A 338 0.05 16.30 0.81
N VAL A 339 0.42 17.14 1.78
CA VAL A 339 1.41 18.22 1.65
C VAL A 339 2.81 17.79 1.22
N PHE A 340 3.13 16.49 1.36
CA PHE A 340 4.40 15.91 0.90
C PHE A 340 4.42 15.58 -0.60
N ASP A 341 3.24 15.58 -1.25
CA ASP A 341 3.12 15.39 -2.70
C ASP A 341 3.23 16.76 -3.40
N PRO A 342 4.16 16.94 -4.35
CA PRO A 342 4.29 18.22 -5.09
C PRO A 342 3.01 18.67 -5.80
N LYS A 343 2.11 17.74 -6.13
CA LYS A 343 0.81 18.05 -6.77
C LYS A 343 -0.22 18.64 -5.79
N TRP A 344 0.06 18.57 -4.46
CA TRP A 344 -0.87 19.08 -3.44
C TRP A 344 -1.05 20.60 -3.54
N GLU A 345 0.05 21.34 -3.64
CA GLU A 345 0.02 22.78 -3.79
C GLU A 345 -0.73 23.17 -5.07
N LEU A 346 -0.45 22.50 -6.18
CA LEU A 346 -1.15 22.71 -7.44
C LEU A 346 -2.66 22.49 -7.32
N LEU A 347 -3.11 21.42 -6.65
CA LEU A 347 -4.54 21.19 -6.37
C LEU A 347 -5.16 22.36 -5.60
N GLN A 348 -4.48 22.82 -4.52
CA GLN A 348 -4.98 23.94 -3.71
C GLN A 348 -5.06 25.24 -4.51
N GLU A 349 -4.07 25.53 -5.38
CA GLU A 349 -4.09 26.69 -6.29
C GLU A 349 -5.28 26.63 -7.27
N TRP A 350 -5.54 25.47 -7.88
CA TRP A 350 -6.70 25.26 -8.77
C TRP A 350 -8.01 25.49 -8.04
N LEU A 351 -8.21 24.91 -6.88
CA LEU A 351 -9.45 25.07 -6.09
C LEU A 351 -9.68 26.52 -5.66
N LYS A 352 -8.61 27.23 -5.27
CA LYS A 352 -8.64 28.65 -4.96
C LYS A 352 -9.01 29.49 -6.17
N PHE A 353 -8.39 29.22 -7.34
CA PHE A 353 -8.70 29.92 -8.60
C PHE A 353 -10.17 29.73 -8.99
N LEU A 354 -10.68 28.50 -8.88
CA LEU A 354 -12.05 28.15 -9.21
C LEU A 354 -13.06 28.52 -8.12
N ARG A 355 -12.60 28.97 -6.96
CA ARG A 355 -13.44 29.30 -5.77
C ARG A 355 -14.28 28.11 -5.29
N VAL A 356 -13.74 26.89 -5.36
CA VAL A 356 -14.39 25.69 -4.88
C VAL A 356 -13.95 25.40 -3.45
N PRO A 357 -14.86 25.31 -2.47
CA PRO A 357 -14.54 24.91 -1.10
C PRO A 357 -13.91 23.52 -1.05
N PHE A 358 -12.98 23.34 -0.10
CA PHE A 358 -12.25 22.08 0.11
C PHE A 358 -12.61 21.45 1.45
N TRP A 359 -13.03 20.20 1.42
CA TRP A 359 -13.31 19.38 2.61
C TRP A 359 -12.39 18.16 2.65
N SER A 360 -11.59 18.03 3.70
CA SER A 360 -10.77 16.84 3.96
C SER A 360 -11.51 15.91 4.92
N ILE A 361 -11.95 14.78 4.41
CA ILE A 361 -12.71 13.78 5.16
C ILE A 361 -11.97 12.45 5.35
N GLY A 362 -10.91 12.21 4.59
CA GLY A 362 -10.23 10.92 4.54
C GLY A 362 -9.57 10.48 5.85
N THR A 363 -9.29 9.20 5.95
CA THR A 363 -8.44 8.58 6.97
C THR A 363 -7.41 7.66 6.31
N GLY A 364 -6.24 7.51 6.93
CA GLY A 364 -5.12 6.75 6.37
C GLY A 364 -5.26 5.24 6.53
N GLY A 365 -4.32 4.52 5.90
CA GLY A 365 -4.21 3.06 5.98
C GLY A 365 -3.39 2.53 7.16
N HIS A 366 -2.73 3.41 7.94
CA HIS A 366 -1.71 3.03 8.92
C HIS A 366 -2.16 3.27 10.36
N ALA A 367 -1.78 2.36 11.27
CA ALA A 367 -2.10 2.44 12.68
C ALA A 367 -1.59 3.73 13.34
N SER A 368 -2.36 4.30 14.27
CA SER A 368 -1.88 5.40 15.11
C SER A 368 -0.69 4.96 15.98
N PRO A 369 0.13 5.90 16.50
CA PRO A 369 1.19 5.55 17.45
C PRO A 369 0.67 4.78 18.67
N ASP A 370 -0.52 5.10 19.17
CA ASP A 370 -1.16 4.40 20.29
C ASP A 370 -1.58 2.98 19.89
N ASP A 371 -2.12 2.80 18.68
CA ASP A 371 -2.48 1.48 18.16
C ASP A 371 -1.24 0.61 17.90
N LEU A 372 -0.14 1.20 17.39
CA LEU A 372 1.13 0.50 17.23
C LEU A 372 1.64 -0.01 18.59
N ASN A 373 1.63 0.84 19.63
CA ASN A 373 2.01 0.44 20.99
C ASN A 373 1.10 -0.68 21.49
N ARG A 374 -0.21 -0.57 21.30
CA ARG A 374 -1.19 -1.61 21.68
C ARG A 374 -0.91 -2.94 20.98
N LEU A 375 -0.59 -2.92 19.68
CA LEU A 375 -0.25 -4.14 18.94
C LEU A 375 1.03 -4.77 19.48
N VAL A 376 2.08 -3.99 19.78
CA VAL A 376 3.31 -4.50 20.40
C VAL A 376 3.06 -5.09 21.80
N GLU A 377 2.19 -4.47 22.59
CA GLU A 377 1.78 -4.99 23.91
C GLU A 377 1.01 -6.31 23.81
N LEU A 378 0.18 -6.49 22.79
CA LEU A 378 -0.56 -7.72 22.54
C LEU A 378 0.38 -8.85 22.08
N VAL A 379 1.29 -8.55 21.16
CA VAL A 379 2.24 -9.54 20.63
C VAL A 379 3.29 -9.91 21.66
N ARG A 380 3.84 -8.95 22.42
CA ARG A 380 4.95 -9.14 23.37
C ARG A 380 6.11 -9.96 22.80
N PRO A 381 6.73 -9.49 21.71
CA PRO A 381 7.85 -10.21 21.10
C PRO A 381 9.10 -10.09 21.97
N ASP A 382 10.07 -11.01 21.80
CA ASP A 382 11.39 -10.82 22.41
C ASP A 382 12.13 -9.65 21.77
N ILE A 383 12.03 -9.52 20.42
CA ILE A 383 12.70 -8.51 19.62
C ILE A 383 11.67 -7.73 18.79
N LEU A 384 11.77 -6.40 18.84
CA LEU A 384 10.94 -5.48 18.06
C LEU A 384 11.79 -4.81 16.98
N PHE A 385 11.39 -4.91 15.72
CA PHE A 385 11.95 -4.22 14.57
C PHE A 385 10.91 -3.25 13.99
N PRO A 386 10.92 -1.95 14.36
CA PRO A 386 10.09 -0.97 13.67
C PRO A 386 10.66 -0.69 12.28
N LEU A 387 9.78 -0.73 11.27
CA LEU A 387 10.10 -0.58 9.85
C LEU A 387 9.13 0.44 9.22
N HIS A 388 9.31 0.78 7.94
CA HIS A 388 8.36 1.60 7.18
C HIS A 388 8.10 2.97 7.86
N SER A 389 9.16 3.59 8.38
CA SER A 389 9.11 4.86 9.13
C SER A 389 10.37 5.67 8.95
N GLN A 390 10.25 7.00 8.96
CA GLN A 390 11.37 7.94 9.05
C GLN A 390 11.86 8.11 10.49
N GLU A 391 11.01 7.82 11.48
CA GLU A 391 11.23 8.01 12.91
C GLU A 391 10.95 6.70 13.70
N PRO A 392 11.59 5.57 13.33
CA PRO A 392 11.30 4.25 13.93
C PRO A 392 11.61 4.18 15.42
N ASP A 393 12.47 5.06 15.94
CA ASP A 393 12.86 5.17 17.34
C ASP A 393 11.75 5.76 18.23
N ARG A 394 10.70 6.35 17.66
CA ARG A 394 9.52 6.80 18.42
C ARG A 394 8.63 5.66 18.90
N LEU A 395 8.72 4.46 18.34
CA LEU A 395 7.99 3.30 18.84
C LEU A 395 8.69 2.78 20.09
N ILE A 396 8.12 3.04 21.25
CA ILE A 396 8.71 2.66 22.56
C ILE A 396 8.22 1.27 22.94
N PRO A 397 9.11 0.26 23.06
CA PRO A 397 8.71 -1.07 23.42
C PRO A 397 8.30 -1.16 24.91
N PRO A 398 7.35 -2.02 25.28
CA PRO A 398 7.02 -2.29 26.67
C PRO A 398 8.19 -3.00 27.39
N PRO A 399 8.19 -3.00 28.74
CA PRO A 399 9.23 -3.69 29.51
C PRO A 399 9.39 -5.16 29.12
N GLY A 400 10.64 -5.58 28.93
CA GLY A 400 11.00 -6.94 28.51
C GLY A 400 11.16 -7.14 27.01
N VAL A 401 10.67 -6.24 26.19
CA VAL A 401 10.84 -6.27 24.73
C VAL A 401 12.09 -5.47 24.34
N VAL A 402 12.96 -6.05 23.52
CA VAL A 402 14.18 -5.39 23.06
C VAL A 402 13.96 -4.80 21.67
N ARG A 403 14.03 -3.48 21.53
CA ARG A 403 13.96 -2.83 20.22
C ARG A 403 15.33 -2.85 19.55
N TRP A 404 15.36 -3.35 18.33
CA TRP A 404 16.49 -3.21 17.41
C TRP A 404 16.08 -2.32 16.24
N LEU A 405 16.85 -1.26 16.01
CA LEU A 405 16.63 -0.41 14.84
C LEU A 405 17.25 -1.06 13.61
N PRO A 406 16.44 -1.37 12.57
CA PRO A 406 16.93 -1.98 11.36
C PRO A 406 17.98 -1.11 10.66
N GLN A 407 18.94 -1.75 9.99
CA GLN A 407 19.91 -1.09 9.12
C GLN A 407 19.73 -1.61 7.69
N ARG A 408 19.68 -0.70 6.73
CA ARG A 408 19.59 -1.04 5.30
C ARG A 408 20.88 -1.70 4.82
N GLY A 409 20.76 -2.57 3.81
CA GLY A 409 21.93 -3.15 3.14
C GLY A 409 22.27 -4.57 3.56
N GLY A 410 21.29 -5.30 4.12
CA GLY A 410 21.43 -6.73 4.39
C GLY A 410 22.25 -7.09 5.62
N ARG A 411 22.41 -6.15 6.57
CA ARG A 411 22.94 -6.51 7.89
C ARG A 411 22.07 -7.61 8.50
N ARG A 412 22.71 -8.70 8.91
CA ARG A 412 22.03 -9.84 9.53
C ARG A 412 21.83 -9.62 11.03
N TYR A 413 20.64 -9.91 11.51
CA TYR A 413 20.26 -9.92 12.92
C TYR A 413 19.92 -11.36 13.30
N SER A 414 20.80 -11.99 14.08
CA SER A 414 20.62 -13.37 14.49
C SER A 414 19.46 -13.52 15.48
N LEU A 415 18.58 -14.47 15.22
CA LEU A 415 17.48 -14.82 16.11
C LEU A 415 17.86 -15.84 17.18
N ALA A 416 19.08 -16.38 17.17
CA ALA A 416 19.60 -17.21 18.25
C ALA A 416 19.58 -16.42 19.57
N GLY A 417 19.32 -17.10 20.69
CA GLY A 417 19.28 -16.47 22.02
C GLY A 417 20.57 -15.70 22.33
N ARG A 418 20.47 -14.68 23.21
CA ARG A 418 21.67 -14.07 23.77
C ARG A 418 22.49 -15.16 24.45
N ASN A 419 23.70 -15.43 23.97
CA ASN A 419 24.75 -16.02 24.81
C ASN A 419 25.22 -14.99 25.81
#